data_d52cd093f737514578abfa3bf79a1e15
#
_entry.id   d52cd093f737514578abfa3bf79a1e15
#
_cell.length_a   1.000
_cell.length_b   1.000
_cell.length_c   1.000
_cell.angle_alpha   90.00
_cell.angle_beta   90.00
_cell.angle_gamma   90.00
#
_symmetry.space_group_name_H-M   'P 1'
#
loop_
_entity.id
_entity.type
_entity.pdbx_description
1 polymer ?
#
loop_
_entity_poly.entity_id
_entity_poly.type
_entity_poly.pdbx_seq_one_letter_code
_entity_poly.pdbx_strand_id
1 'polypeptide(L)'
;MALDISNYDPAVSAGAKIGYSRGGGAVTQITDRVTGVTINALSGRITTMTTSLAAEASAAFIVTNSEVAIGDVVVVSMRSGNSNLQTSVYVSVTAAGSFSITVANNTTAAGAAETGAIIINFVVIKAVSA
;
A
#
# COMPACT_ATOMS: atom_id res chain seq x y z
N MET A 1 -32.06 -9.70 -3.74
CA MET A 1 -32.34 -8.28 -4.02
C MET A 1 -31.04 -7.57 -4.31
N ALA A 2 -30.95 -6.89 -5.43
CA ALA A 2 -29.78 -6.05 -5.71
C ALA A 2 -29.85 -4.76 -4.86
N LEU A 3 -28.73 -4.38 -4.29
CA LEU A 3 -28.60 -3.10 -3.61
C LEU A 3 -28.52 -1.98 -4.67
N ASP A 4 -29.48 -1.10 -4.68
CA ASP A 4 -29.43 0.10 -5.51
C ASP A 4 -28.68 1.20 -4.75
N ILE A 5 -27.45 1.46 -5.15
CA ILE A 5 -26.61 2.50 -4.55
C ILE A 5 -26.77 3.86 -5.20
N SER A 6 -27.61 3.99 -6.23
CA SER A 6 -27.83 5.28 -6.89
C SER A 6 -28.46 6.33 -5.97
N ASN A 7 -29.21 5.88 -4.97
CA ASN A 7 -29.83 6.72 -3.94
C ASN A 7 -29.05 6.75 -2.63
N TYR A 8 -27.85 6.20 -2.60
CA TYR A 8 -27.04 6.21 -1.40
C TYR A 8 -26.58 7.62 -1.05
N ASP A 9 -26.90 8.06 0.15
CA ASP A 9 -26.47 9.34 0.69
C ASP A 9 -25.41 9.10 1.78
N PRO A 10 -24.14 9.35 1.49
CA PRO A 10 -23.06 9.15 2.45
C PRO A 10 -23.08 10.12 3.62
N ALA A 11 -23.87 11.20 3.56
CA ALA A 11 -23.97 12.23 4.59
C ALA A 11 -25.15 12.00 5.56
N VAL A 12 -25.65 10.76 5.64
CA VAL A 12 -26.88 10.43 6.39
C VAL A 12 -26.80 10.68 7.89
N SER A 13 -25.62 10.80 8.46
CA SER A 13 -25.47 11.13 9.88
C SER A 13 -24.30 12.06 10.15
N ALA A 14 -24.49 12.96 11.10
CA ALA A 14 -23.44 13.86 11.54
C ALA A 14 -22.26 13.05 12.11
N GLY A 15 -21.05 13.36 11.66
CA GLY A 15 -19.83 12.64 12.06
C GLY A 15 -19.59 11.33 11.34
N ALA A 16 -20.47 10.89 10.43
CA ALA A 16 -20.22 9.72 9.59
C ALA A 16 -19.04 9.97 8.67
N LYS A 17 -18.27 8.91 8.43
CA LYS A 17 -17.10 8.95 7.54
C LYS A 17 -17.30 7.94 6.42
N ILE A 18 -16.95 8.36 5.21
CA ILE A 18 -16.92 7.46 4.06
C ILE A 18 -15.57 6.77 4.05
N GLY A 19 -15.57 5.46 3.88
CA GLY A 19 -14.37 4.66 3.78
C GLY A 19 -14.69 3.19 3.67
N TYR A 20 -13.67 2.39 3.55
CA TYR A 20 -13.82 0.94 3.59
C TYR A 20 -14.09 0.49 5.03
N SER A 21 -14.91 -0.55 5.17
CA SER A 21 -15.23 -1.13 6.48
C SER A 21 -13.99 -1.70 7.16
N ARG A 22 -14.10 -1.93 8.46
CA ARG A 22 -13.05 -2.61 9.23
C ARG A 22 -12.74 -3.98 8.61
N GLY A 23 -11.49 -4.39 8.64
CA GLY A 23 -11.08 -5.71 8.19
C GLY A 23 -10.07 -5.71 7.06
N GLY A 24 -9.43 -4.57 6.80
CA GLY A 24 -8.33 -4.50 5.85
C GLY A 24 -7.17 -5.42 6.17
N GLY A 25 -6.96 -5.72 7.42
CA GLY A 25 -5.88 -6.60 7.84
C GLY A 25 -4.49 -5.97 7.84
N ALA A 26 -3.51 -6.79 8.17
CA ALA A 26 -2.12 -6.40 8.19
C ALA A 26 -1.23 -7.58 7.82
N VAL A 27 -0.13 -7.31 7.15
CA VAL A 27 0.88 -8.29 6.79
C VAL A 27 2.28 -7.70 6.98
N THR A 28 3.24 -8.57 7.30
CA THR A 28 4.64 -8.18 7.46
C THR A 28 5.50 -9.00 6.51
N GLN A 29 6.46 -8.36 5.83
CA GLN A 29 7.49 -9.08 5.09
C GLN A 29 8.33 -9.93 6.05
N ILE A 30 8.75 -11.11 5.60
CA ILE A 30 9.41 -12.09 6.48
C ILE A 30 10.89 -12.30 6.19
N THR A 31 11.39 -11.93 5.03
CA THR A 31 12.77 -12.22 4.63
C THR A 31 13.57 -10.95 4.34
N ASP A 32 13.11 -10.16 3.38
CA ASP A 32 13.79 -8.94 2.95
C ASP A 32 12.78 -7.95 2.32
N ARG A 33 13.27 -6.79 1.86
CA ARG A 33 12.42 -5.74 1.28
C ARG A 33 11.87 -6.08 -0.10
N VAL A 34 12.36 -7.14 -0.75
CA VAL A 34 11.82 -7.59 -2.06
C VAL A 34 10.89 -8.80 -1.93
N THR A 35 10.76 -9.34 -0.71
CA THR A 35 9.85 -10.44 -0.46
C THR A 35 8.40 -10.01 -0.64
N GLY A 36 7.69 -10.69 -1.53
CA GLY A 36 6.25 -10.44 -1.76
C GLY A 36 5.40 -10.77 -0.54
N VAL A 37 4.23 -10.15 -0.46
CA VAL A 37 3.23 -10.41 0.59
C VAL A 37 1.87 -10.67 -0.03
N THR A 38 0.99 -11.31 0.72
CA THR A 38 -0.40 -11.55 0.31
C THR A 38 -1.34 -10.91 1.33
N ILE A 39 -2.24 -10.08 0.84
CA ILE A 39 -3.30 -9.48 1.63
C ILE A 39 -4.51 -9.21 0.73
N ASN A 40 -5.54 -10.06 0.85
CA ASN A 40 -6.73 -10.04 0.00
C ASN A 40 -7.79 -9.10 0.61
N ALA A 41 -7.61 -7.81 0.42
CA ALA A 41 -8.49 -6.79 0.97
C ALA A 41 -8.43 -5.49 0.15
N LEU A 42 -9.49 -4.69 0.21
CA LEU A 42 -9.54 -3.38 -0.44
C LEU A 42 -8.69 -2.32 0.26
N SER A 43 -8.30 -2.57 1.49
CA SER A 43 -7.41 -1.69 2.25
C SER A 43 -6.63 -2.50 3.27
N GLY A 44 -5.50 -2.00 3.71
CA GLY A 44 -4.72 -2.70 4.71
C GLY A 44 -3.41 -2.02 5.04
N ARG A 45 -2.63 -2.74 5.82
CA ARG A 45 -1.34 -2.28 6.29
C ARG A 45 -0.27 -3.33 5.98
N ILE A 46 0.85 -2.87 5.45
CA ILE A 46 2.03 -3.69 5.17
C ILE A 46 3.19 -3.15 5.99
N THR A 47 3.90 -4.03 6.69
CA THR A 47 5.14 -3.68 7.38
C THR A 47 6.31 -4.30 6.62
N THR A 48 7.28 -3.48 6.21
CA THR A 48 8.46 -3.97 5.49
C THR A 48 9.49 -4.55 6.45
N MET A 49 10.38 -5.38 5.90
CA MET A 49 11.59 -5.80 6.62
C MET A 49 12.56 -4.64 6.82
N THR A 50 13.46 -4.82 7.78
CA THR A 50 14.49 -3.85 8.16
C THR A 50 15.79 -4.01 7.39
N THR A 51 15.82 -4.87 6.37
CA THR A 51 17.00 -5.05 5.52
C THR A 51 17.48 -3.71 4.98
N SER A 52 18.78 -3.46 5.12
CA SER A 52 19.38 -2.20 4.73
C SER A 52 19.16 -1.89 3.25
N LEU A 53 18.68 -0.69 2.95
CA LEU A 53 18.53 -0.17 1.61
C LEU A 53 19.48 1.02 1.46
N ALA A 54 20.52 0.85 0.66
CA ALA A 54 21.56 1.86 0.49
C ALA A 54 21.03 3.19 -0.03
N ALA A 55 21.82 4.25 0.13
CA ALA A 55 21.52 5.54 -0.50
C ALA A 55 21.33 5.37 -2.01
N GLU A 56 20.38 6.08 -2.59
CA GLU A 56 20.02 6.04 -4.01
C GLU A 56 19.55 4.67 -4.52
N ALA A 57 19.25 3.73 -3.62
CA ALA A 57 18.74 2.40 -3.98
C ALA A 57 17.22 2.31 -3.80
N SER A 58 16.63 1.34 -4.49
CA SER A 58 15.21 1.02 -4.33
C SER A 58 14.99 -0.48 -4.23
N ALA A 59 13.90 -0.86 -3.59
CA ALA A 59 13.45 -2.25 -3.48
C ALA A 59 11.96 -2.32 -3.82
N ALA A 60 11.60 -3.18 -4.75
CA ALA A 60 10.22 -3.40 -5.14
C ALA A 60 9.76 -4.78 -4.69
N PHE A 61 8.51 -4.88 -4.25
CA PHE A 61 7.90 -6.15 -3.91
C PHE A 61 6.46 -6.23 -4.41
N ILE A 62 5.99 -7.45 -4.65
CA ILE A 62 4.64 -7.71 -5.12
C ILE A 62 3.70 -7.90 -3.93
N VAL A 63 2.57 -7.24 -3.97
CA VAL A 63 1.43 -7.49 -3.09
C VAL A 63 0.40 -8.30 -3.88
N THR A 64 0.25 -9.56 -3.56
CA THR A 64 -0.82 -10.41 -4.10
C THR A 64 -2.11 -10.04 -3.39
N ASN A 65 -3.13 -9.67 -4.18
CA ASN A 65 -4.40 -9.19 -3.64
C ASN A 65 -5.53 -9.51 -4.62
N SER A 66 -6.37 -10.47 -4.27
CA SER A 66 -7.47 -10.93 -5.11
C SER A 66 -8.55 -9.87 -5.39
N GLU A 67 -8.58 -8.79 -4.61
CA GLU A 67 -9.53 -7.69 -4.81
C GLU A 67 -9.11 -6.70 -5.89
N VAL A 68 -7.86 -6.80 -6.37
CA VAL A 68 -7.32 -5.89 -7.38
C VAL A 68 -7.64 -6.39 -8.79
N ALA A 69 -8.25 -5.54 -9.59
CA ALA A 69 -8.43 -5.76 -11.02
C ALA A 69 -7.54 -4.81 -11.83
N ILE A 70 -7.27 -5.18 -13.08
CA ILE A 70 -6.56 -4.29 -13.99
C ILE A 70 -7.36 -3.00 -14.19
N GLY A 71 -6.69 -1.86 -14.09
CA GLY A 71 -7.35 -0.56 -14.20
C GLY A 71 -7.78 0.05 -12.85
N ASP A 72 -7.76 -0.72 -11.77
CA ASP A 72 -8.00 -0.16 -10.44
C ASP A 72 -6.91 0.84 -10.05
N VAL A 73 -7.27 1.79 -9.21
CA VAL A 73 -6.33 2.75 -8.63
C VAL A 73 -5.91 2.27 -7.26
N VAL A 74 -4.64 2.01 -7.07
CA VAL A 74 -4.07 1.65 -5.77
C VAL A 74 -3.31 2.85 -5.23
N VAL A 75 -3.69 3.29 -4.04
CA VAL A 75 -3.02 4.39 -3.34
C VAL A 75 -2.28 3.83 -2.15
N VAL A 76 -1.03 4.24 -1.97
CA VAL A 76 -0.23 3.91 -0.80
C VAL A 76 0.21 5.17 -0.08
N SER A 77 0.35 5.05 1.23
CA SER A 77 0.86 6.12 2.08
C SER A 77 1.82 5.53 3.09
N MET A 78 2.99 6.13 3.23
CA MET A 78 3.91 5.77 4.31
C MET A 78 3.36 6.33 5.62
N ARG A 79 3.03 5.43 6.54
CA ARG A 79 2.50 5.80 7.85
C ARG A 79 3.62 6.20 8.82
N SER A 80 4.65 5.39 8.90
CA SER A 80 5.77 5.57 9.85
C SER A 80 6.84 4.51 9.62
N GLY A 81 7.86 4.51 10.45
CA GLY A 81 8.86 3.44 10.53
C GLY A 81 10.08 3.63 9.65
N ASN A 82 10.10 4.65 8.81
CA ASN A 82 11.30 4.99 8.05
C ASN A 82 12.39 5.53 8.97
N SER A 83 13.63 5.10 8.76
CA SER A 83 14.82 5.62 9.46
C SER A 83 15.45 6.79 8.73
N ASN A 84 15.10 6.98 7.45
CA ASN A 84 15.60 8.05 6.62
C ASN A 84 14.43 8.92 6.12
N LEU A 85 14.50 10.23 6.35
CA LEU A 85 13.43 11.17 5.98
C LEU A 85 13.25 11.33 4.46
N GLN A 86 14.24 10.93 3.66
CA GLN A 86 14.17 10.99 2.21
C GLN A 86 13.65 9.68 1.58
N THR A 87 13.23 8.73 2.40
CA THR A 87 12.59 7.50 1.92
C THR A 87 11.19 7.80 1.41
N SER A 88 10.84 7.23 0.28
CA SER A 88 9.51 7.31 -0.32
C SER A 88 8.96 5.93 -0.64
N VAL A 89 7.63 5.83 -0.75
CA VAL A 89 6.93 4.63 -1.19
C VAL A 89 5.93 5.00 -2.29
N TYR A 90 5.81 4.16 -3.30
CA TYR A 90 4.85 4.36 -4.38
C TYR A 90 4.44 3.05 -5.02
N VAL A 91 3.29 3.05 -5.67
CA VAL A 91 2.85 1.92 -6.50
C VAL A 91 3.53 2.03 -7.85
N SER A 92 4.28 1.02 -8.22
CA SER A 92 5.02 0.99 -9.49
C SER A 92 4.26 0.27 -10.61
N VAL A 93 3.41 -0.71 -10.27
CA VAL A 93 2.60 -1.48 -11.23
C VAL A 93 1.30 -1.91 -10.57
N THR A 94 0.20 -1.89 -11.32
CA THR A 94 -1.07 -2.52 -10.96
C THR A 94 -1.45 -3.53 -12.04
N ALA A 95 -1.79 -4.74 -11.62
CA ALA A 95 -2.18 -5.84 -12.50
C ALA A 95 -3.39 -6.59 -11.92
N ALA A 96 -3.98 -7.49 -12.69
CA ALA A 96 -5.04 -8.34 -12.16
C ALA A 96 -4.50 -9.23 -11.03
N GLY A 97 -5.11 -9.13 -9.85
CA GLY A 97 -4.73 -9.92 -8.67
C GLY A 97 -3.47 -9.47 -7.94
N SER A 98 -2.87 -8.34 -8.31
CA SER A 98 -1.66 -7.86 -7.63
C SER A 98 -1.33 -6.39 -7.93
N PHE A 99 -0.48 -5.83 -7.08
CA PHE A 99 0.21 -4.57 -7.36
C PHE A 99 1.62 -4.62 -6.78
N SER A 100 2.50 -3.78 -7.29
CA SER A 100 3.87 -3.67 -6.77
C SER A 100 4.07 -2.36 -6.05
N ILE A 101 4.71 -2.43 -4.89
CA ILE A 101 5.14 -1.26 -4.13
C ILE A 101 6.66 -1.16 -4.25
N THR A 102 7.15 0.04 -4.54
CA THR A 102 8.57 0.37 -4.49
C THR A 102 8.85 1.24 -3.28
N VAL A 103 9.85 0.84 -2.51
CA VAL A 103 10.47 1.66 -1.45
C VAL A 103 11.76 2.21 -2.03
N ALA A 104 11.92 3.52 -2.03
CA ALA A 104 13.12 4.18 -2.56
C ALA A 104 13.79 5.01 -1.47
N ASN A 105 15.07 4.80 -1.28
CA ASN A 105 15.90 5.68 -0.46
C ASN A 105 16.52 6.75 -1.34
N ASN A 106 15.94 7.94 -1.33
CA ASN A 106 16.33 9.04 -2.22
C ASN A 106 17.47 9.90 -1.66
N THR A 107 18.07 9.51 -0.55
CA THR A 107 19.21 10.26 -0.03
C THR A 107 20.43 10.10 -0.92
N THR A 108 21.15 11.19 -1.13
CA THR A 108 22.45 11.20 -1.79
C THR A 108 23.62 11.15 -0.79
N ALA A 109 23.31 11.22 0.52
CA ALA A 109 24.33 11.18 1.56
C ALA A 109 24.94 9.78 1.65
N ALA A 110 26.25 9.68 1.45
CA ALA A 110 26.97 8.42 1.54
C ALA A 110 26.74 7.75 2.91
N GLY A 111 26.44 6.46 2.90
CA GLY A 111 26.22 5.65 4.10
C GLY A 111 24.86 5.88 4.80
N ALA A 112 24.00 6.74 4.29
CA ALA A 112 22.67 6.97 4.86
C ALA A 112 21.67 5.93 4.36
N ALA A 113 21.78 4.70 4.85
CA ALA A 113 20.87 3.61 4.51
C ALA A 113 19.51 3.76 5.19
N GLU A 114 18.47 3.25 4.53
CA GLU A 114 17.16 3.05 5.12
C GLU A 114 17.12 1.68 5.79
N THR A 115 16.94 1.65 7.10
CA THR A 115 16.93 0.41 7.90
C THR A 115 15.66 0.22 8.72
N GLY A 116 14.69 1.09 8.55
CA GLY A 116 13.45 1.06 9.34
C GLY A 116 12.45 0.01 8.84
N ALA A 117 11.64 -0.50 9.75
CA ALA A 117 10.46 -1.28 9.42
C ALA A 117 9.32 -0.34 9.00
N ILE A 118 9.25 -0.03 7.72
CA ILE A 118 8.30 0.96 7.20
C ILE A 118 6.89 0.39 7.24
N ILE A 119 5.97 1.16 7.79
CA ILE A 119 4.55 0.83 7.80
C ILE A 119 3.86 1.59 6.67
N ILE A 120 3.29 0.85 5.75
CA ILE A 120 2.62 1.36 4.56
C ILE A 120 1.13 1.04 4.66
N ASN A 121 0.29 2.05 4.57
CA ASN A 121 -1.14 1.86 4.39
C ASN A 121 -1.46 1.86 2.90
N PHE A 122 -2.39 1.00 2.47
CA PHE A 122 -2.88 1.01 1.10
C PHE A 122 -4.41 1.00 1.03
N VAL A 123 -4.93 1.47 -0.08
CA VAL A 123 -6.35 1.37 -0.44
C VAL A 123 -6.47 1.11 -1.94
N VAL A 124 -7.39 0.23 -2.30
CA VAL A 124 -7.74 -0.07 -3.69
C VAL A 124 -9.04 0.66 -4.01
N ILE A 125 -8.98 1.58 -4.96
CA ILE A 125 -10.15 2.28 -5.47
C ILE A 125 -10.56 1.57 -6.75
N LYS A 126 -11.77 0.98 -6.74
CA LYS A 126 -12.26 0.20 -7.88
C LYS A 126 -12.49 1.09 -9.09
N ALA A 127 -11.94 0.69 -10.23
CA ALA A 127 -12.18 1.38 -11.49
C ALA A 127 -13.66 1.24 -11.90
N VAL A 128 -14.19 2.28 -12.49
CA VAL A 128 -15.48 2.22 -13.16
C VAL A 128 -15.25 1.55 -14.51
N SER A 129 -15.89 0.40 -14.72
CA SER A 129 -15.87 -0.23 -16.03
C SER A 129 -16.53 0.69 -17.04
N ALA A 130 -15.81 1.00 -18.07
CA ALA A 130 -16.36 1.72 -19.20
C ALA A 130 -17.10 0.75 -20.13
#